data_eec4394b69d447445eebd045c0df3b97
#
_entry.id   eec4394b69d447445eebd045c0df3b97
#
_cell.length_a   1.000
_cell.length_b   1.000
_cell.length_c   1.000
_cell.angle_alpha   90.00
_cell.angle_beta   90.00
_cell.angle_gamma   90.00
#
_symmetry.space_group_name_H-M   'P 1'
#
loop_
_entity.id
_entity.type
_entity.pdbx_description
1 polymer ?
#
loop_
_entity_poly.entity_id
_entity_poly.type
_entity_poly.pdbx_seq_one_letter_code
_entity_poly.pdbx_strand_id
1 'polypeptide(L)'
;VSDSQAVSIRPLWQQQLAQAITSPEQLGELLQLPASWVAQHREARRLFPLRVTPHFVKLMQPGDCNDPLLLQVMPHLNEFTEHPEFTKDPLAEQSNTQPGILHKYKSRVLVILKGGCAINCRYCFRRHFPYQQHSFGRSELASLVATIASDTNINEVILSGGDPLLATDEKLDEILTTLEQLPQLRRIRIHSRLPVVLPTRLTSKLAERLARSHLQAILVLHINHPREVADELAAAAQVWHQAGVTLLNQSVLLKGINDSVTCLSELSEKLFAANIMPYYLHQLDKVAGASHFAVTDEAALKLYQQLLAELPGFLVPKLVREIAGEASKTPL
;
A
#
# COMPACT_ATOMS: atom_id res chain seq x y z
N VAL A 1 -38.63 -18.91 -23.23
CA VAL A 1 -37.34 -18.29 -23.55
C VAL A 1 -36.70 -17.99 -22.21
N SER A 2 -35.83 -18.88 -21.75
CA SER A 2 -35.11 -18.70 -20.46
C SER A 2 -33.96 -17.75 -20.71
N ASP A 3 -34.02 -16.59 -20.10
CA ASP A 3 -32.88 -15.72 -19.95
C ASP A 3 -31.81 -16.43 -19.10
N SER A 4 -30.84 -17.05 -19.74
CA SER A 4 -29.63 -17.51 -19.09
C SER A 4 -28.77 -16.28 -18.78
N GLN A 5 -28.95 -15.70 -17.61
CA GLN A 5 -27.97 -14.75 -17.08
C GLN A 5 -26.61 -15.46 -17.03
N ALA A 6 -25.71 -15.05 -17.90
CA ALA A 6 -24.32 -15.52 -17.87
C ALA A 6 -23.73 -15.19 -16.49
N VAL A 7 -23.57 -16.21 -15.65
CA VAL A 7 -22.93 -16.07 -14.33
C VAL A 7 -21.52 -15.56 -14.59
N SER A 8 -21.24 -14.34 -14.18
CA SER A 8 -19.91 -13.75 -14.29
C SER A 8 -18.94 -14.59 -13.46
N ILE A 9 -18.02 -15.27 -14.13
CA ILE A 9 -16.99 -16.14 -13.51
C ILE A 9 -15.95 -15.32 -12.71
N ARG A 10 -15.94 -13.98 -12.90
CA ARG A 10 -14.96 -13.11 -12.24
C ARG A 10 -15.39 -12.78 -10.80
N PRO A 11 -14.45 -12.87 -9.81
CA PRO A 11 -14.72 -12.43 -8.45
C PRO A 11 -15.20 -10.96 -8.39
N LEU A 12 -16.05 -10.64 -7.40
CA LEU A 12 -16.64 -9.31 -7.25
C LEU A 12 -15.58 -8.19 -7.23
N TRP A 13 -14.48 -8.40 -6.52
CA TRP A 13 -13.42 -7.41 -6.46
C TRP A 13 -12.78 -7.11 -7.83
N GLN A 14 -12.67 -8.10 -8.71
CA GLN A 14 -12.16 -7.89 -10.09
C GLN A 14 -13.15 -7.11 -10.96
N GLN A 15 -14.44 -7.34 -10.77
CA GLN A 15 -15.49 -6.59 -11.47
C GLN A 15 -15.46 -5.12 -11.04
N GLN A 16 -15.34 -4.87 -9.74
CA GLN A 16 -15.23 -3.51 -9.19
C GLN A 16 -13.93 -2.81 -9.61
N LEU A 17 -12.81 -3.54 -9.64
CA LEU A 17 -11.52 -3.02 -10.09
C LEU A 17 -11.55 -2.57 -11.55
N ALA A 18 -12.31 -3.24 -12.40
CA ALA A 18 -12.49 -2.87 -13.80
C ALA A 18 -13.21 -1.52 -13.98
N GLN A 19 -13.91 -1.05 -12.95
CA GLN A 19 -14.60 0.26 -12.92
C GLN A 19 -13.70 1.40 -12.41
N ALA A 20 -12.39 1.15 -12.22
CA ALA A 20 -11.46 2.17 -11.74
C ALA A 20 -11.44 3.40 -12.67
N ILE A 21 -11.53 4.57 -12.06
CA ILE A 21 -11.50 5.87 -12.73
C ILE A 21 -10.06 6.22 -13.07
N THR A 22 -9.82 6.63 -14.33
CA THR A 22 -8.49 6.95 -14.85
C THR A 22 -8.41 8.33 -15.48
N SER A 23 -9.55 9.05 -15.60
CA SER A 23 -9.62 10.44 -16.09
C SER A 23 -9.75 11.42 -14.93
N PRO A 24 -8.85 12.43 -14.84
CA PRO A 24 -9.01 13.54 -13.89
C PRO A 24 -10.32 14.30 -14.08
N GLU A 25 -10.78 14.44 -15.33
CA GLU A 25 -12.03 15.09 -15.69
C GLU A 25 -13.22 14.32 -15.09
N GLN A 26 -13.28 13.01 -15.32
CA GLN A 26 -14.33 12.15 -14.76
C GLN A 26 -14.34 12.20 -13.22
N LEU A 27 -13.15 12.17 -12.59
CA LEU A 27 -13.05 12.28 -11.13
C LEU A 27 -13.55 13.65 -10.64
N GLY A 28 -13.18 14.73 -11.36
CA GLY A 28 -13.64 16.08 -11.06
C GLY A 28 -15.15 16.24 -11.16
N GLU A 29 -15.79 15.66 -12.18
CA GLU A 29 -17.24 15.67 -12.34
C GLU A 29 -17.94 14.91 -11.20
N LEU A 30 -17.48 13.71 -10.89
CA LEU A 30 -18.04 12.89 -9.81
C LEU A 30 -17.96 13.58 -8.44
N LEU A 31 -16.89 14.34 -8.20
CA LEU A 31 -16.68 15.06 -6.95
C LEU A 31 -17.14 16.52 -7.01
N GLN A 32 -17.77 16.95 -8.10
CA GLN A 32 -18.27 18.33 -8.27
C GLN A 32 -17.18 19.40 -8.07
N LEU A 33 -15.95 19.10 -8.51
CA LEU A 33 -14.83 20.02 -8.39
C LEU A 33 -14.91 21.11 -9.47
N PRO A 34 -14.40 22.35 -9.22
CA PRO A 34 -14.36 23.39 -10.23
C PRO A 34 -13.56 22.93 -11.46
N ALA A 35 -14.17 23.06 -12.65
CA ALA A 35 -13.54 22.63 -13.91
C ALA A 35 -12.20 23.34 -14.17
N SER A 36 -12.07 24.59 -13.74
CA SER A 36 -10.82 25.37 -13.82
C SER A 36 -9.70 24.74 -12.96
N TRP A 37 -10.04 24.26 -11.76
CA TRP A 37 -9.09 23.59 -10.89
C TRP A 37 -8.62 22.26 -11.51
N VAL A 38 -9.55 21.44 -12.01
CA VAL A 38 -9.22 20.19 -12.70
C VAL A 38 -8.31 20.44 -13.91
N ALA A 39 -8.65 21.44 -14.74
CA ALA A 39 -7.86 21.81 -15.92
C ALA A 39 -6.44 22.25 -15.57
N GLN A 40 -6.24 22.94 -14.45
CA GLN A 40 -4.94 23.38 -13.96
C GLN A 40 -4.05 22.18 -13.56
N HIS A 41 -4.63 21.15 -12.99
CA HIS A 41 -3.88 20.05 -12.36
C HIS A 41 -3.74 18.80 -13.23
N ARG A 42 -4.68 18.56 -14.15
CA ARG A 42 -4.77 17.32 -14.95
C ARG A 42 -3.50 16.94 -15.73
N GLU A 43 -2.70 17.93 -16.15
CA GLU A 43 -1.49 17.68 -16.94
C GLU A 43 -0.44 16.85 -16.22
N ALA A 44 -0.43 16.84 -14.88
CA ALA A 44 0.47 16.01 -14.09
C ALA A 44 0.21 14.49 -14.24
N ARG A 45 -0.94 14.08 -14.82
CA ARG A 45 -1.21 12.67 -15.17
C ARG A 45 -0.17 12.09 -16.14
N ARG A 46 0.51 12.91 -16.94
CA ARG A 46 1.59 12.44 -17.84
C ARG A 46 2.84 11.99 -17.10
N LEU A 47 3.07 12.50 -15.88
CA LEU A 47 4.19 12.10 -15.03
C LEU A 47 3.89 10.77 -14.32
N PHE A 48 2.63 10.61 -13.91
CA PHE A 48 2.13 9.40 -13.27
C PHE A 48 0.61 9.31 -13.49
N PRO A 49 0.08 8.24 -14.11
CA PRO A 49 -1.33 8.14 -14.45
C PRO A 49 -2.24 8.22 -13.23
N LEU A 50 -3.47 8.72 -13.41
CA LEU A 50 -4.53 8.59 -12.42
C LEU A 50 -5.09 7.17 -12.45
N ARG A 51 -5.29 6.59 -11.29
CA ARG A 51 -6.13 5.40 -11.08
C ARG A 51 -6.70 5.42 -9.67
N VAL A 52 -8.01 5.31 -9.55
CA VAL A 52 -8.71 5.26 -8.27
C VAL A 52 -9.99 4.43 -8.39
N THR A 53 -10.36 3.69 -7.35
CA THR A 53 -11.58 2.87 -7.34
C THR A 53 -12.80 3.71 -6.99
N PRO A 54 -14.01 3.33 -7.48
CA PRO A 54 -15.25 4.00 -7.08
C PRO A 54 -15.51 3.97 -5.56
N HIS A 55 -15.09 2.88 -4.87
CA HIS A 55 -15.21 2.80 -3.42
C HIS A 55 -14.41 3.93 -2.74
N PHE A 56 -13.14 4.13 -3.11
CA PHE A 56 -12.32 5.16 -2.50
C PHE A 56 -12.82 6.58 -2.80
N VAL A 57 -13.39 6.80 -4.00
CA VAL A 57 -14.01 8.09 -4.37
C VAL A 57 -15.21 8.42 -3.47
N LYS A 58 -16.02 7.43 -3.07
CA LYS A 58 -17.15 7.65 -2.16
C LYS A 58 -16.73 8.14 -0.76
N LEU A 59 -15.49 7.95 -0.37
CA LEU A 59 -14.94 8.42 0.90
C LEU A 59 -14.47 9.88 0.83
N MET A 60 -14.38 10.47 -0.37
CA MET A 60 -13.94 11.85 -0.59
C MET A 60 -15.10 12.82 -0.38
N GLN A 61 -14.78 14.06 0.00
CA GLN A 61 -15.75 15.12 0.20
C GLN A 61 -16.03 15.83 -1.14
N PRO A 62 -17.26 15.77 -1.68
CA PRO A 62 -17.60 16.53 -2.89
C PRO A 62 -17.38 18.05 -2.72
N GLY A 63 -16.89 18.69 -3.77
CA GLY A 63 -16.64 20.14 -3.80
C GLY A 63 -15.35 20.59 -3.10
N ASP A 64 -14.68 19.71 -2.36
CA ASP A 64 -13.48 20.07 -1.61
C ASP A 64 -12.20 19.74 -2.39
N CYS A 65 -11.55 20.76 -2.95
CA CYS A 65 -10.26 20.62 -3.64
C CYS A 65 -9.09 20.27 -2.71
N ASN A 66 -9.26 20.43 -1.40
CA ASN A 66 -8.25 20.13 -0.39
C ASN A 66 -8.55 18.84 0.38
N ASP A 67 -9.52 18.05 -0.08
CA ASP A 67 -9.85 16.78 0.54
C ASP A 67 -8.60 15.88 0.65
N PRO A 68 -8.23 15.40 1.85
CA PRO A 68 -7.00 14.65 2.08
C PRO A 68 -6.97 13.30 1.34
N LEU A 69 -8.11 12.72 0.97
CA LEU A 69 -8.16 11.49 0.18
C LEU A 69 -8.00 11.81 -1.31
N LEU A 70 -8.61 12.90 -1.78
CA LEU A 70 -8.45 13.39 -3.15
C LEU A 70 -6.99 13.72 -3.46
N LEU A 71 -6.32 14.47 -2.57
CA LEU A 71 -4.92 14.88 -2.75
C LEU A 71 -3.95 13.70 -2.85
N GLN A 72 -4.29 12.54 -2.31
CA GLN A 72 -3.47 11.34 -2.42
C GLN A 72 -3.48 10.72 -3.82
N VAL A 73 -4.45 11.04 -4.67
CA VAL A 73 -4.66 10.36 -5.96
C VAL A 73 -4.79 11.31 -7.15
N MET A 74 -5.32 12.51 -6.96
CA MET A 74 -5.49 13.49 -8.02
C MET A 74 -4.13 14.02 -8.49
N PRO A 75 -3.82 13.96 -9.79
CA PRO A 75 -2.65 14.64 -10.33
C PRO A 75 -2.62 16.11 -9.91
N HIS A 76 -1.45 16.63 -9.57
CA HIS A 76 -1.31 18.00 -9.07
C HIS A 76 -0.17 18.76 -9.73
N LEU A 77 -0.36 20.05 -10.02
CA LEU A 77 0.62 20.90 -10.68
C LEU A 77 1.99 20.89 -9.97
N ASN A 78 2.00 20.82 -8.64
CA ASN A 78 3.24 20.77 -7.85
C ASN A 78 4.13 19.56 -8.15
N GLU A 79 3.63 18.53 -8.82
CA GLU A 79 4.44 17.38 -9.24
C GLU A 79 5.50 17.72 -10.30
N PHE A 80 5.34 18.86 -11.00
CA PHE A 80 6.34 19.38 -11.93
C PHE A 80 7.50 20.10 -11.23
N THR A 81 7.36 20.40 -9.93
CA THR A 81 8.42 21.07 -9.18
C THR A 81 9.58 20.11 -8.95
N GLU A 82 10.72 20.41 -9.55
CA GLU A 82 11.96 19.66 -9.33
C GLU A 82 12.58 20.07 -7.99
N HIS A 83 13.10 19.10 -7.29
CA HIS A 83 13.82 19.31 -6.05
C HIS A 83 15.10 18.43 -6.04
N PRO A 84 16.29 18.99 -5.74
CA PRO A 84 17.57 18.27 -5.88
C PRO A 84 17.66 16.95 -5.11
N GLU A 85 16.98 16.88 -3.95
CA GLU A 85 17.00 15.68 -3.11
C GLU A 85 15.97 14.61 -3.52
N PHE A 86 15.06 14.92 -4.46
CA PHE A 86 14.00 14.01 -4.89
C PHE A 86 14.39 13.33 -6.21
N THR A 87 14.61 12.02 -6.13
CA THR A 87 15.12 11.21 -7.25
C THR A 87 14.08 10.23 -7.78
N LYS A 88 14.37 9.61 -8.94
CA LYS A 88 13.48 8.58 -9.50
C LYS A 88 13.61 7.24 -8.78
N ASP A 89 14.69 7.00 -8.05
CA ASP A 89 14.95 5.76 -7.30
C ASP A 89 15.51 6.08 -5.91
N PRO A 90 14.67 6.57 -4.99
CA PRO A 90 15.10 7.03 -3.67
C PRO A 90 15.66 5.92 -2.77
N LEU A 91 15.34 4.65 -3.08
CA LEU A 91 15.74 3.49 -2.27
C LEU A 91 16.74 2.56 -2.98
N ALA A 92 17.27 2.98 -4.13
CA ALA A 92 18.21 2.21 -4.96
C ALA A 92 17.72 0.78 -5.29
N GLU A 93 16.42 0.63 -5.58
CA GLU A 93 15.81 -0.67 -5.90
C GLU A 93 15.96 -1.06 -7.37
N GLN A 94 16.18 -0.08 -8.25
CA GLN A 94 16.27 -0.32 -9.70
C GLN A 94 17.60 -0.97 -10.13
N SER A 95 18.63 -0.87 -9.30
CA SER A 95 19.93 -1.53 -9.51
C SER A 95 19.94 -3.01 -9.13
N ASN A 96 18.83 -3.56 -8.63
CA ASN A 96 18.75 -4.95 -8.21
C ASN A 96 18.89 -5.90 -9.41
N THR A 97 19.80 -6.86 -9.30
CA THR A 97 20.13 -7.81 -10.37
C THR A 97 19.23 -9.04 -10.42
N GLN A 98 18.46 -9.32 -9.37
CA GLN A 98 17.51 -10.43 -9.32
C GLN A 98 16.11 -9.97 -9.71
N PRO A 99 15.57 -10.35 -10.89
CA PRO A 99 14.22 -9.98 -11.29
C PRO A 99 13.18 -10.41 -10.25
N GLY A 100 12.34 -9.46 -9.82
CA GLY A 100 11.22 -9.74 -8.92
C GLY A 100 11.58 -10.05 -7.45
N ILE A 101 12.86 -10.10 -7.07
CA ILE A 101 13.31 -10.44 -5.71
C ILE A 101 14.24 -9.34 -5.19
N LEU A 102 13.89 -8.73 -4.05
CA LEU A 102 14.72 -7.75 -3.36
C LEU A 102 15.17 -8.32 -2.01
N HIS A 103 16.49 -8.49 -1.84
CA HIS A 103 17.09 -8.97 -0.59
C HIS A 103 17.92 -7.86 0.06
N LYS A 104 17.23 -6.97 0.82
CA LYS A 104 17.86 -5.83 1.51
C LYS A 104 18.26 -6.17 2.95
N TYR A 105 17.58 -7.11 3.59
CA TYR A 105 17.69 -7.38 5.03
C TYR A 105 18.04 -8.83 5.28
N LYS A 106 18.87 -9.09 6.28
CA LYS A 106 19.41 -10.42 6.61
C LYS A 106 18.35 -11.52 6.75
N SER A 107 17.21 -11.23 7.36
CA SER A 107 16.24 -12.27 7.75
C SER A 107 15.03 -12.39 6.83
N ARG A 108 14.93 -11.56 5.77
CA ARG A 108 13.73 -11.51 4.94
C ARG A 108 14.01 -11.09 3.50
N VAL A 109 13.24 -11.63 2.59
CA VAL A 109 13.24 -11.25 1.18
C VAL A 109 11.90 -10.64 0.79
N LEU A 110 11.94 -9.67 -0.13
CA LEU A 110 10.76 -9.02 -0.67
C LEU A 110 10.56 -9.44 -2.12
N VAL A 111 9.32 -9.79 -2.47
CA VAL A 111 8.91 -10.24 -3.80
C VAL A 111 8.11 -9.12 -4.47
N ILE A 112 8.51 -8.72 -5.67
CA ILE A 112 7.73 -7.84 -6.56
C ILE A 112 6.74 -8.72 -7.33
N LEU A 113 5.62 -9.04 -6.70
CA LEU A 113 4.66 -10.02 -7.23
C LEU A 113 3.85 -9.49 -8.42
N LYS A 114 3.49 -8.21 -8.38
CA LYS A 114 2.69 -7.53 -9.42
C LYS A 114 3.26 -6.15 -9.71
N GLY A 115 3.18 -5.74 -10.98
CA GLY A 115 3.67 -4.44 -11.44
C GLY A 115 2.61 -3.34 -11.46
N GLY A 116 1.36 -3.64 -11.10
CA GLY A 116 0.25 -2.66 -11.09
C GLY A 116 -0.35 -2.46 -9.72
N CYS A 117 -1.16 -1.40 -9.59
CA CYS A 117 -1.95 -1.10 -8.41
C CYS A 117 -3.41 -0.83 -8.79
N ALA A 118 -4.33 -0.98 -7.84
CA ALA A 118 -5.73 -0.55 -7.98
C ALA A 118 -5.88 0.97 -7.86
N ILE A 119 -4.90 1.60 -7.24
CA ILE A 119 -4.82 3.05 -6.98
C ILE A 119 -3.41 3.54 -7.24
N ASN A 120 -3.26 4.70 -7.83
CA ASN A 120 -1.96 5.33 -8.06
C ASN A 120 -1.75 6.47 -7.05
N CYS A 121 -1.09 6.15 -5.94
CA CYS A 121 -0.76 7.11 -4.89
C CYS A 121 0.25 8.14 -5.38
N ARG A 122 -0.05 9.44 -5.29
CA ARG A 122 0.83 10.52 -5.80
C ARG A 122 2.18 10.58 -5.10
N TYR A 123 2.29 10.05 -3.89
CA TYR A 123 3.51 9.94 -3.09
C TYR A 123 4.22 8.58 -3.22
N CYS A 124 3.83 7.72 -4.17
CA CYS A 124 4.39 6.38 -4.33
C CYS A 124 5.88 6.43 -4.68
N PHE A 125 6.74 5.89 -3.83
CA PHE A 125 8.20 5.87 -4.06
C PHE A 125 8.61 5.01 -5.26
N ARG A 126 7.77 4.03 -5.64
CA ARG A 126 7.96 3.18 -6.82
C ARG A 126 7.23 3.70 -8.07
N ARG A 127 6.81 4.96 -8.12
CA ARG A 127 6.10 5.52 -9.31
C ARG A 127 6.95 5.49 -10.60
N HIS A 128 8.27 5.40 -10.48
CA HIS A 128 9.22 5.31 -11.58
C HIS A 128 9.88 3.93 -11.70
N PHE A 129 9.42 2.93 -10.92
CA PHE A 129 9.99 1.60 -10.89
C PHE A 129 9.69 0.84 -12.20
N PRO A 130 10.71 0.18 -12.84
CA PRO A 130 10.54 -0.49 -14.12
C PRO A 130 9.90 -1.87 -13.98
N TYR A 131 8.65 -1.92 -13.59
CA TYR A 131 7.90 -3.17 -13.32
C TYR A 131 7.91 -4.17 -14.45
N GLN A 132 8.01 -3.71 -15.72
CA GLN A 132 8.06 -4.60 -16.89
C GLN A 132 9.29 -5.52 -16.89
N GLN A 133 10.38 -5.08 -16.25
CA GLN A 133 11.62 -5.84 -16.12
C GLN A 133 11.64 -6.76 -14.90
N HIS A 134 10.63 -6.68 -14.02
CA HIS A 134 10.54 -7.39 -12.76
C HIS A 134 9.23 -8.19 -12.66
N SER A 135 8.90 -8.97 -13.69
CA SER A 135 7.75 -9.87 -13.63
C SER A 135 8.07 -11.06 -12.72
N PHE A 136 7.08 -11.50 -11.93
CA PHE A 136 7.22 -12.66 -11.05
C PHE A 136 6.38 -13.85 -11.59
N GLY A 137 7.07 -14.80 -12.19
CA GLY A 137 6.52 -16.01 -12.76
C GLY A 137 7.02 -17.28 -12.05
N ARG A 138 7.01 -18.40 -12.75
CA ARG A 138 7.48 -19.70 -12.21
C ARG A 138 8.99 -19.74 -12.04
N SER A 139 9.75 -19.14 -12.96
CA SER A 139 11.21 -19.06 -12.89
C SER A 139 11.67 -18.24 -11.68
N GLU A 140 11.00 -17.12 -11.42
CA GLU A 140 11.32 -16.26 -10.27
C GLU A 140 10.91 -16.93 -8.95
N LEU A 141 9.80 -17.70 -8.93
CA LEU A 141 9.43 -18.50 -7.76
C LEU A 141 10.48 -19.60 -7.48
N ALA A 142 10.98 -20.29 -8.50
CA ALA A 142 12.05 -21.25 -8.33
C ALA A 142 13.37 -20.59 -7.83
N SER A 143 13.71 -19.42 -8.35
CA SER A 143 14.86 -18.62 -7.89
C SER A 143 14.70 -18.17 -6.44
N LEU A 144 13.48 -17.78 -6.03
CA LEU A 144 13.16 -17.42 -4.65
C LEU A 144 13.38 -18.60 -3.72
N VAL A 145 12.88 -19.79 -4.07
CA VAL A 145 13.09 -21.03 -3.31
C VAL A 145 14.57 -21.34 -3.15
N ALA A 146 15.34 -21.27 -4.24
CA ALA A 146 16.79 -21.49 -4.22
C ALA A 146 17.52 -20.48 -3.32
N THR A 147 17.15 -19.20 -3.39
CA THR A 147 17.70 -18.12 -2.55
C THR A 147 17.43 -18.40 -1.08
N ILE A 148 16.19 -18.75 -0.72
CA ILE A 148 15.83 -19.05 0.67
C ILE A 148 16.53 -20.33 1.15
N ALA A 149 16.59 -21.37 0.33
CA ALA A 149 17.24 -22.64 0.70
C ALA A 149 18.76 -22.48 0.93
N SER A 150 19.40 -21.54 0.24
CA SER A 150 20.86 -21.27 0.37
C SER A 150 21.20 -20.38 1.58
N ASP A 151 20.24 -19.64 2.15
CA ASP A 151 20.47 -18.76 3.30
C ASP A 151 19.48 -19.07 4.43
N THR A 152 19.96 -19.80 5.43
CA THR A 152 19.16 -20.18 6.61
C THR A 152 18.76 -19.03 7.53
N ASN A 153 19.31 -17.82 7.33
CA ASN A 153 18.89 -16.64 8.06
C ASN A 153 17.52 -16.14 7.58
N ILE A 154 17.14 -16.43 6.33
CA ILE A 154 15.87 -16.00 5.76
C ILE A 154 14.73 -16.83 6.39
N ASN A 155 13.89 -16.16 7.18
CA ASN A 155 12.75 -16.77 7.85
C ASN A 155 11.41 -16.07 7.55
N GLU A 156 11.42 -15.08 6.64
CA GLU A 156 10.24 -14.31 6.26
C GLU A 156 10.27 -13.95 4.77
N VAL A 157 9.12 -14.10 4.11
CA VAL A 157 8.88 -13.60 2.76
C VAL A 157 7.86 -12.46 2.81
N ILE A 158 8.16 -11.35 2.13
CA ILE A 158 7.27 -10.21 1.99
C ILE A 158 6.75 -10.15 0.56
N LEU A 159 5.46 -10.31 0.37
CA LEU A 159 4.80 -10.06 -0.91
C LEU A 159 4.50 -8.56 -1.04
N SER A 160 4.97 -7.95 -2.13
CA SER A 160 4.88 -6.52 -2.41
C SER A 160 4.86 -6.27 -3.93
N GLY A 161 5.38 -5.14 -4.39
CA GLY A 161 5.48 -4.76 -5.80
C GLY A 161 4.70 -3.48 -6.07
N GLY A 162 3.83 -3.49 -7.06
CA GLY A 162 2.72 -2.55 -7.13
C GLY A 162 1.76 -2.89 -5.98
N ASP A 163 0.87 -3.83 -6.20
CA ASP A 163 0.06 -4.38 -5.10
C ASP A 163 -0.07 -5.90 -5.25
N PRO A 164 0.42 -6.70 -4.31
CA PRO A 164 0.44 -8.16 -4.42
C PRO A 164 -0.95 -8.79 -4.40
N LEU A 165 -1.94 -8.15 -3.76
CA LEU A 165 -3.32 -8.65 -3.73
C LEU A 165 -4.08 -8.48 -5.06
N LEU A 166 -3.47 -7.87 -6.08
CA LEU A 166 -3.93 -7.99 -7.47
C LEU A 166 -3.70 -9.39 -8.07
N ALA A 167 -2.89 -10.23 -7.44
CA ALA A 167 -2.79 -11.64 -7.79
C ALA A 167 -4.10 -12.35 -7.45
N THR A 168 -4.45 -13.38 -8.24
CA THR A 168 -5.61 -14.23 -7.95
C THR A 168 -5.34 -15.10 -6.73
N ASP A 169 -6.40 -15.61 -6.10
CA ASP A 169 -6.26 -16.50 -4.94
C ASP A 169 -5.51 -17.79 -5.30
N GLU A 170 -5.69 -18.29 -6.53
CA GLU A 170 -4.97 -19.47 -7.04
C GLU A 170 -3.46 -19.21 -7.15
N LYS A 171 -3.06 -18.00 -7.59
CA LYS A 171 -1.63 -17.65 -7.66
C LYS A 171 -1.02 -17.44 -6.29
N LEU A 172 -1.76 -16.88 -5.35
CA LEU A 172 -1.31 -16.75 -3.97
C LEU A 172 -1.20 -18.12 -3.29
N ASP A 173 -2.12 -19.03 -3.56
CA ASP A 173 -2.09 -20.41 -3.05
C ASP A 173 -0.90 -21.20 -3.61
N GLU A 174 -0.59 -21.09 -4.91
CA GLU A 174 0.61 -21.68 -5.53
C GLU A 174 1.90 -21.23 -4.81
N ILE A 175 2.01 -19.93 -4.56
CA ILE A 175 3.18 -19.36 -3.87
C ILE A 175 3.25 -19.85 -2.43
N LEU A 176 2.14 -19.79 -1.68
CA LEU A 176 2.06 -20.24 -0.30
C LEU A 176 2.43 -21.71 -0.18
N THR A 177 1.83 -22.60 -1.00
CA THR A 177 2.10 -24.03 -1.01
C THR A 177 3.58 -24.32 -1.28
N THR A 178 4.22 -23.57 -2.16
CA THR A 178 5.64 -23.70 -2.45
C THR A 178 6.50 -23.25 -1.26
N LEU A 179 6.18 -22.12 -0.65
CA LEU A 179 6.94 -21.57 0.48
C LEU A 179 6.79 -22.42 1.75
N GLU A 180 5.66 -23.06 1.95
CA GLU A 180 5.39 -23.98 3.05
C GLU A 180 6.30 -25.21 3.06
N GLN A 181 6.99 -25.54 1.97
CA GLN A 181 7.97 -26.62 1.91
C GLN A 181 9.35 -26.24 2.49
N LEU A 182 9.55 -24.96 2.83
CA LEU A 182 10.83 -24.45 3.32
C LEU A 182 10.83 -24.39 4.86
N PRO A 183 11.52 -25.31 5.55
CA PRO A 183 11.38 -25.50 7.00
C PRO A 183 11.87 -24.31 7.85
N GLN A 184 12.76 -23.46 7.30
CA GLN A 184 13.25 -22.28 8.01
C GLN A 184 12.27 -21.09 7.95
N LEU A 185 11.31 -21.10 7.01
CA LEU A 185 10.31 -20.03 6.94
C LEU A 185 9.33 -20.12 8.11
N ARG A 186 9.05 -18.96 8.70
CA ARG A 186 8.14 -18.80 9.84
C ARG A 186 6.96 -17.88 9.52
N ARG A 187 7.15 -16.94 8.60
CA ARG A 187 6.19 -15.87 8.35
C ARG A 187 6.05 -15.56 6.86
N ILE A 188 4.83 -15.21 6.49
CA ILE A 188 4.54 -14.52 5.24
C ILE A 188 3.89 -13.19 5.56
N ARG A 189 4.39 -12.12 4.94
CA ARG A 189 3.85 -10.78 5.09
C ARG A 189 3.40 -10.23 3.75
N ILE A 190 2.22 -9.65 3.71
CA ILE A 190 1.60 -9.07 2.52
C ILE A 190 1.49 -7.56 2.75
N HIS A 191 2.11 -6.76 1.89
CA HIS A 191 2.02 -5.30 1.91
C HIS A 191 1.05 -4.84 0.85
N SER A 192 -0.10 -4.29 1.23
CA SER A 192 -1.16 -3.95 0.28
C SER A 192 -1.94 -2.71 0.68
N ARG A 193 -2.29 -1.91 -0.31
CA ARG A 193 -3.29 -0.85 -0.20
C ARG A 193 -4.63 -1.26 -0.83
N LEU A 194 -4.64 -2.37 -1.59
CA LEU A 194 -5.84 -2.80 -2.29
C LEU A 194 -7.06 -2.96 -1.38
N PRO A 195 -6.96 -3.56 -0.17
CA PRO A 195 -8.12 -3.69 0.72
C PRO A 195 -8.71 -2.34 1.18
N VAL A 196 -7.88 -1.32 1.31
CA VAL A 196 -8.31 0.02 1.71
C VAL A 196 -9.17 0.68 0.64
N VAL A 197 -8.83 0.46 -0.62
CA VAL A 197 -9.51 1.05 -1.78
C VAL A 197 -10.53 0.11 -2.42
N LEU A 198 -10.54 -1.14 -1.96
CA LEU A 198 -11.42 -2.19 -2.46
C LEU A 198 -11.58 -3.30 -1.40
N PRO A 199 -12.36 -3.08 -0.32
CA PRO A 199 -12.50 -4.02 0.81
C PRO A 199 -12.94 -5.42 0.42
N THR A 200 -13.71 -5.57 -0.66
CA THR A 200 -14.15 -6.87 -1.18
C THR A 200 -13.01 -7.80 -1.61
N ARG A 201 -11.75 -7.28 -1.68
CA ARG A 201 -10.56 -8.11 -1.90
C ARG A 201 -10.19 -8.97 -0.69
N LEU A 202 -10.56 -8.57 0.51
CA LEU A 202 -10.39 -9.37 1.72
C LEU A 202 -11.45 -10.48 1.80
N THR A 203 -11.32 -11.50 0.95
CA THR A 203 -12.25 -12.62 0.92
C THR A 203 -12.04 -13.55 2.13
N SER A 204 -13.11 -14.17 2.65
CA SER A 204 -13.03 -15.19 3.68
C SER A 204 -12.23 -16.41 3.21
N LYS A 205 -12.38 -16.80 1.94
CA LYS A 205 -11.63 -17.92 1.33
C LYS A 205 -10.12 -17.72 1.43
N LEU A 206 -9.61 -16.51 1.15
CA LEU A 206 -8.18 -16.22 1.27
C LEU A 206 -7.74 -16.18 2.73
N ALA A 207 -8.56 -15.60 3.64
CA ALA A 207 -8.30 -15.62 5.07
C ALA A 207 -8.16 -17.05 5.61
N GLU A 208 -9.09 -17.94 5.26
CA GLU A 208 -9.06 -19.36 5.64
C GLU A 208 -7.86 -20.10 5.06
N ARG A 209 -7.43 -19.76 3.83
CA ARG A 209 -6.22 -20.35 3.24
C ARG A 209 -4.96 -19.95 4.03
N LEU A 210 -4.86 -18.67 4.41
CA LEU A 210 -3.77 -18.16 5.22
C LEU A 210 -3.78 -18.78 6.63
N ALA A 211 -4.94 -18.93 7.24
CA ALA A 211 -5.11 -19.53 8.56
C ALA A 211 -4.70 -21.00 8.63
N ARG A 212 -4.83 -21.75 7.52
CA ARG A 212 -4.41 -23.15 7.41
C ARG A 212 -2.92 -23.34 7.21
N SER A 213 -2.20 -22.27 6.89
CA SER A 213 -0.74 -22.30 6.74
C SER A 213 -0.05 -22.41 8.10
N HIS A 214 1.06 -23.13 8.16
CA HIS A 214 1.94 -23.08 9.34
C HIS A 214 2.76 -21.78 9.40
N LEU A 215 2.81 -21.02 8.30
CA LEU A 215 3.44 -19.71 8.26
C LEU A 215 2.52 -18.68 8.92
N GLN A 216 3.06 -17.94 9.89
CA GLN A 216 2.33 -16.81 10.47
C GLN A 216 2.03 -15.77 9.37
N ALA A 217 0.75 -15.56 9.09
CA ALA A 217 0.31 -14.60 8.08
C ALA A 217 0.15 -13.20 8.69
N ILE A 218 0.74 -12.21 8.02
CA ILE A 218 0.69 -10.81 8.40
C ILE A 218 0.24 -9.99 7.19
N LEU A 219 -0.82 -9.21 7.34
CA LEU A 219 -1.24 -8.22 6.35
C LEU A 219 -0.87 -6.82 6.86
N VAL A 220 -0.04 -6.12 6.11
CA VAL A 220 0.31 -4.72 6.38
C VAL A 220 -0.48 -3.84 5.42
N LEU A 221 -1.46 -3.13 5.95
CA LEU A 221 -2.27 -2.18 5.22
C LEU A 221 -1.55 -0.84 5.07
N HIS A 222 -1.90 -0.09 4.04
CA HIS A 222 -1.37 1.26 3.79
C HIS A 222 -2.51 2.27 3.91
N ILE A 223 -2.71 2.81 5.11
CA ILE A 223 -3.77 3.77 5.46
C ILE A 223 -3.11 5.03 6.01
N ASN A 224 -3.43 6.19 5.45
CA ASN A 224 -2.84 7.47 5.86
C ASN A 224 -3.80 8.38 6.60
N HIS A 225 -5.10 8.19 6.44
CA HIS A 225 -6.11 9.11 6.98
C HIS A 225 -7.26 8.34 7.65
N PRO A 226 -7.83 8.82 8.77
CA PRO A 226 -8.90 8.11 9.51
C PRO A 226 -10.15 7.82 8.67
N ARG A 227 -10.47 8.64 7.66
CA ARG A 227 -11.60 8.38 6.75
C ARG A 227 -11.37 7.20 5.80
N GLU A 228 -10.15 6.73 5.64
CA GLU A 228 -9.85 5.50 4.86
C GLU A 228 -10.29 4.22 5.61
N VAL A 229 -10.46 4.29 6.94
CA VAL A 229 -10.99 3.20 7.76
C VAL A 229 -12.52 3.27 7.72
N ALA A 230 -13.08 2.88 6.57
CA ALA A 230 -14.53 2.80 6.36
C ALA A 230 -15.11 1.50 6.97
N ASP A 231 -16.43 1.47 7.17
CA ASP A 231 -17.12 0.33 7.80
C ASP A 231 -16.91 -0.98 7.03
N GLU A 232 -16.87 -0.92 5.70
CA GLU A 232 -16.63 -2.10 4.85
C GLU A 232 -15.21 -2.66 5.03
N LEU A 233 -14.22 -1.78 5.22
CA LEU A 233 -12.85 -2.21 5.52
C LEU A 233 -12.77 -2.81 6.93
N ALA A 234 -13.39 -2.16 7.92
CA ALA A 234 -13.41 -2.64 9.29
C ALA A 234 -14.08 -4.03 9.41
N ALA A 235 -15.21 -4.23 8.72
CA ALA A 235 -15.89 -5.52 8.67
C ALA A 235 -15.03 -6.62 8.01
N ALA A 236 -14.37 -6.30 6.90
CA ALA A 236 -13.47 -7.24 6.22
C ALA A 236 -12.22 -7.56 7.06
N ALA A 237 -11.66 -6.56 7.74
CA ALA A 237 -10.53 -6.72 8.66
C ALA A 237 -10.89 -7.63 9.84
N GLN A 238 -12.10 -7.48 10.40
CA GLN A 238 -12.60 -8.34 11.47
C GLN A 238 -12.61 -9.82 11.06
N VAL A 239 -13.07 -10.15 9.85
CA VAL A 239 -13.05 -11.54 9.33
C VAL A 239 -11.63 -12.09 9.25
N TRP A 240 -10.68 -11.30 8.76
CA TRP A 240 -9.28 -11.71 8.66
C TRP A 240 -8.60 -11.84 10.01
N HIS A 241 -8.89 -10.92 10.94
CA HIS A 241 -8.41 -11.02 12.32
C HIS A 241 -8.92 -12.28 13.02
N GLN A 242 -10.21 -12.59 12.89
CA GLN A 242 -10.81 -13.81 13.45
C GLN A 242 -10.23 -15.10 12.84
N ALA A 243 -9.78 -15.06 11.60
CA ALA A 243 -9.05 -16.16 10.97
C ALA A 243 -7.59 -16.31 11.46
N GLY A 244 -7.11 -15.42 12.36
CA GLY A 244 -5.76 -15.48 12.92
C GLY A 244 -4.69 -14.73 12.11
N VAL A 245 -5.08 -13.93 11.10
CA VAL A 245 -4.15 -13.07 10.36
C VAL A 245 -3.83 -11.84 11.21
N THR A 246 -2.55 -11.55 11.41
CA THR A 246 -2.12 -10.32 12.08
C THR A 246 -2.28 -9.13 11.15
N LEU A 247 -3.03 -8.11 11.57
CA LEU A 247 -3.27 -6.90 10.79
C LEU A 247 -2.46 -5.74 11.34
N LEU A 248 -1.63 -5.15 10.50
CA LEU A 248 -0.79 -4.00 10.82
C LEU A 248 -1.08 -2.86 9.84
N ASN A 249 -0.81 -1.63 10.24
CA ASN A 249 -0.84 -0.48 9.34
C ASN A 249 0.51 0.22 9.25
N GLN A 250 0.89 0.61 8.05
CA GLN A 250 1.95 1.59 7.82
C GLN A 250 1.37 2.80 7.10
N SER A 251 1.65 3.99 7.65
CA SER A 251 1.29 5.29 7.08
C SER A 251 2.53 5.99 6.54
N VAL A 252 2.34 6.90 5.62
CA VAL A 252 3.35 7.91 5.24
C VAL A 252 2.90 9.25 5.80
N LEU A 253 3.80 9.98 6.44
CA LEU A 253 3.54 11.35 6.91
C LEU A 253 3.56 12.30 5.71
N LEU A 254 2.42 12.92 5.43
CA LEU A 254 2.17 13.71 4.24
C LEU A 254 1.61 15.08 4.59
N LYS A 255 2.30 16.13 4.17
CA LYS A 255 1.87 17.53 4.36
C LYS A 255 0.50 17.77 3.72
N GLY A 256 -0.40 18.37 4.47
CA GLY A 256 -1.76 18.68 4.04
C GLY A 256 -2.71 17.48 4.00
N ILE A 257 -2.28 16.29 4.46
CA ILE A 257 -3.09 15.08 4.50
C ILE A 257 -3.26 14.58 5.93
N ASN A 258 -2.15 14.28 6.61
CA ASN A 258 -2.18 13.70 7.96
C ASN A 258 -1.14 14.32 8.90
N ASP A 259 -0.62 15.49 8.59
CA ASP A 259 0.43 16.21 9.33
C ASP A 259 -0.11 16.98 10.56
N SER A 260 -1.09 16.41 11.25
CA SER A 260 -1.61 16.92 12.53
C SER A 260 -1.77 15.82 13.56
N VAL A 261 -1.60 16.18 14.84
CA VAL A 261 -1.79 15.24 15.98
C VAL A 261 -3.20 14.67 15.98
N THR A 262 -4.20 15.51 15.82
CA THR A 262 -5.61 15.09 15.80
C THR A 262 -5.87 14.04 14.73
N CYS A 263 -5.38 14.25 13.50
CA CYS A 263 -5.57 13.29 12.41
C CYS A 263 -4.88 11.95 12.71
N LEU A 264 -3.63 11.97 13.20
CA LEU A 264 -2.88 10.75 13.48
C LEU A 264 -3.42 10.00 14.71
N SER A 265 -3.88 10.72 15.74
CA SER A 265 -4.54 10.13 16.91
C SER A 265 -5.85 9.45 16.52
N GLU A 266 -6.70 10.15 15.76
CA GLU A 266 -7.95 9.58 15.25
C GLU A 266 -7.69 8.36 14.35
N LEU A 267 -6.65 8.41 13.52
CA LEU A 267 -6.26 7.26 12.69
C LEU A 267 -5.88 6.07 13.56
N SER A 268 -5.03 6.25 14.56
CA SER A 268 -4.58 5.17 15.44
C SER A 268 -5.74 4.52 16.19
N GLU A 269 -6.67 5.32 16.73
CA GLU A 269 -7.87 4.82 17.42
C GLU A 269 -8.79 4.04 16.47
N LYS A 270 -9.06 4.56 15.26
CA LYS A 270 -9.90 3.86 14.28
C LYS A 270 -9.26 2.55 13.78
N LEU A 271 -7.95 2.54 13.57
CA LEU A 271 -7.22 1.34 13.21
C LEU A 271 -7.38 0.27 14.29
N PHE A 272 -7.14 0.64 15.55
CA PHE A 272 -7.23 -0.29 16.67
C PHE A 272 -8.65 -0.84 16.84
N ALA A 273 -9.67 0.02 16.73
CA ALA A 273 -11.07 -0.40 16.75
C ALA A 273 -11.42 -1.39 15.62
N ALA A 274 -10.72 -1.32 14.48
CA ALA A 274 -10.85 -2.26 13.36
C ALA A 274 -9.91 -3.48 13.47
N ASN A 275 -9.28 -3.74 14.63
CA ASN A 275 -8.28 -4.80 14.87
C ASN A 275 -7.01 -4.68 14.00
N ILE A 276 -6.66 -3.47 13.60
CA ILE A 276 -5.45 -3.15 12.83
C ILE A 276 -4.49 -2.41 13.76
N MET A 277 -3.31 -2.96 14.03
CA MET A 277 -2.34 -2.30 14.90
C MET A 277 -1.57 -1.21 14.14
N PRO A 278 -1.49 0.03 14.66
CA PRO A 278 -0.54 1.02 14.17
C PRO A 278 0.90 0.47 14.25
N TYR A 279 1.63 0.50 13.12
CA TYR A 279 2.95 -0.14 13.07
C TYR A 279 4.05 0.87 12.73
N TYR A 280 4.00 1.47 11.55
CA TYR A 280 4.95 2.48 11.13
C TYR A 280 4.27 3.76 10.68
N LEU A 281 4.90 4.89 11.02
CA LEU A 281 4.72 6.18 10.39
C LEU A 281 6.03 6.50 9.63
N HIS A 282 5.99 6.38 8.31
CA HIS A 282 7.15 6.64 7.46
C HIS A 282 7.29 8.13 7.17
N GLN A 283 8.48 8.69 7.31
CA GLN A 283 8.82 9.89 6.56
C GLN A 283 8.68 9.61 5.07
N LEU A 284 8.27 10.62 4.31
CA LEU A 284 8.12 10.50 2.86
C LEU A 284 9.46 10.15 2.20
N ASP A 285 9.47 9.09 1.42
CA ASP A 285 10.62 8.80 0.56
C ASP A 285 10.78 9.91 -0.48
N LYS A 286 12.01 10.41 -0.67
CA LYS A 286 12.29 11.55 -1.54
C LYS A 286 12.21 11.18 -3.03
N VAL A 287 11.00 10.84 -3.49
CA VAL A 287 10.73 10.47 -4.89
C VAL A 287 10.36 11.69 -5.73
N ALA A 288 10.92 11.79 -6.92
CA ALA A 288 10.62 12.86 -7.88
C ALA A 288 9.11 12.98 -8.15
N GLY A 289 8.58 14.20 -8.05
CA GLY A 289 7.16 14.52 -8.20
C GLY A 289 6.33 14.44 -6.92
N ALA A 290 6.95 14.18 -5.75
CA ALA A 290 6.23 14.12 -4.46
C ALA A 290 6.70 15.14 -3.42
N SER A 291 7.60 16.06 -3.78
CA SER A 291 8.22 17.01 -2.84
C SER A 291 7.23 17.90 -2.08
N HIS A 292 6.09 18.21 -2.68
CA HIS A 292 5.04 19.04 -2.07
C HIS A 292 4.33 18.35 -0.88
N PHE A 293 4.48 17.03 -0.71
CA PHE A 293 3.99 16.29 0.46
C PHE A 293 5.02 16.21 1.59
N ALA A 294 6.21 16.74 1.41
CA ALA A 294 7.27 16.58 2.40
C ALA A 294 6.96 17.36 3.70
N VAL A 295 7.19 16.69 4.81
CA VAL A 295 7.23 17.25 6.16
C VAL A 295 8.69 17.24 6.62
N THR A 296 9.18 18.33 7.19
CA THR A 296 10.57 18.39 7.69
C THR A 296 10.77 17.45 8.89
N ASP A 297 12.00 17.01 9.11
CA ASP A 297 12.32 16.13 10.26
C ASP A 297 11.97 16.78 11.59
N GLU A 298 12.26 18.08 11.74
CA GLU A 298 11.91 18.84 12.93
C GLU A 298 10.40 18.86 13.20
N ALA A 299 9.59 19.12 12.15
CA ALA A 299 8.14 19.11 12.27
C ALA A 299 7.60 17.70 12.57
N ALA A 300 8.17 16.66 11.93
CA ALA A 300 7.80 15.27 12.17
C ALA A 300 8.12 14.84 13.61
N LEU A 301 9.29 15.16 14.12
CA LEU A 301 9.68 14.86 15.51
C LEU A 301 8.79 15.58 16.53
N LYS A 302 8.49 16.86 16.28
CA LYS A 302 7.58 17.63 17.15
C LYS A 302 6.18 17.01 17.17
N LEU A 303 5.65 16.65 16.01
CA LEU A 303 4.37 15.97 15.87
C LEU A 303 4.37 14.62 16.59
N TYR A 304 5.45 13.84 16.44
CA TYR A 304 5.61 12.55 17.09
C TYR A 304 5.66 12.65 18.62
N GLN A 305 6.36 13.66 19.17
CA GLN A 305 6.37 13.93 20.63
C GLN A 305 4.98 14.26 21.15
N GLN A 306 4.20 15.04 20.41
CA GLN A 306 2.81 15.34 20.77
C GLN A 306 1.95 14.08 20.75
N LEU A 307 2.13 13.23 19.74
CA LEU A 307 1.39 11.96 19.62
C LEU A 307 1.70 11.00 20.78
N LEU A 308 2.98 10.93 21.22
CA LEU A 308 3.40 10.17 22.41
C LEU A 308 2.78 10.68 23.71
N ALA A 309 2.49 11.97 23.80
CA ALA A 309 1.83 12.55 24.96
C ALA A 309 0.32 12.34 24.97
N GLU A 310 -0.30 12.16 23.79
CA GLU A 310 -1.75 12.07 23.65
C GLU A 310 -2.26 10.62 23.67
N LEU A 311 -1.51 9.67 23.09
CA LEU A 311 -1.96 8.28 22.93
C LEU A 311 -1.24 7.33 23.89
N PRO A 312 -1.92 6.21 24.27
CA PRO A 312 -1.22 5.08 24.86
C PRO A 312 -0.09 4.58 23.95
N GLY A 313 1.07 4.27 24.53
CA GLY A 313 2.27 3.96 23.75
C GLY A 313 2.13 2.87 22.69
N PHE A 314 1.23 1.88 22.90
CA PHE A 314 0.99 0.80 21.91
C PHE A 314 0.18 1.27 20.68
N LEU A 315 -0.48 2.44 20.75
CA LEU A 315 -1.19 3.08 19.62
C LEU A 315 -0.30 4.05 18.84
N VAL A 316 0.89 4.37 19.33
CA VAL A 316 1.82 5.26 18.64
C VAL A 316 2.67 4.45 17.65
N PRO A 317 2.49 4.66 16.32
CA PRO A 317 3.31 3.98 15.32
C PRO A 317 4.77 4.44 15.41
N LYS A 318 5.72 3.58 15.10
CA LYS A 318 7.14 3.94 15.06
C LYS A 318 7.42 4.93 13.95
N LEU A 319 7.89 6.13 14.26
CA LEU A 319 8.34 7.10 13.27
C LEU A 319 9.68 6.63 12.69
N VAL A 320 9.73 6.39 11.39
CA VAL A 320 10.90 5.81 10.72
C VAL A 320 11.13 6.41 9.34
N ARG A 321 12.36 6.27 8.87
CA ARG A 321 12.78 6.54 7.49
C ARG A 321 13.41 5.28 6.89
N GLU A 322 13.24 5.06 5.59
CA GLU A 322 14.03 4.09 4.86
C GLU A 322 15.22 4.78 4.20
N ILE A 323 16.41 4.24 4.42
CA ILE A 323 17.66 4.72 3.83
C ILE A 323 18.26 3.57 3.04
N ALA A 324 18.63 3.83 1.78
CA ALA A 324 19.24 2.82 0.92
C ALA A 324 20.55 2.31 1.54
N GLY A 325 20.70 0.97 1.60
CA GLY A 325 21.90 0.33 2.15
C GLY A 325 21.91 0.11 3.66
N GLU A 326 20.98 0.70 4.41
CA GLU A 326 20.88 0.46 5.85
C GLU A 326 20.32 -0.93 6.18
N ALA A 327 20.79 -1.51 7.30
CA ALA A 327 20.39 -2.86 7.74
C ALA A 327 18.96 -2.94 8.28
N SER A 328 18.31 -1.82 8.52
CA SER A 328 16.93 -1.71 9.00
C SER A 328 16.34 -0.34 8.65
N LYS A 329 15.02 -0.18 8.83
CA LYS A 329 14.42 1.15 8.89
C LYS A 329 15.02 1.94 10.03
N THR A 330 15.41 3.20 9.76
CA THR A 330 16.06 4.10 10.71
C THR A 330 14.98 4.86 11.49
N PRO A 331 14.89 4.71 12.82
CA PRO A 331 14.07 5.60 13.66
C PRO A 331 14.50 7.05 13.53
N LEU A 332 13.55 7.99 13.60
CA LEU A 332 13.82 9.41 13.71
C LEU A 332 13.84 9.83 15.17
#